data_53ca73c9eeed4af31f22104988f109c9
#
_entry.id   53ca73c9eeed4af31f22104988f109c9
#
_cell.length_a   1.000
_cell.length_b   1.000
_cell.length_c   1.000
_cell.angle_alpha   90.00
_cell.angle_beta   90.00
_cell.angle_gamma   90.00
#
_symmetry.space_group_name_H-M   'P 1'
#
loop_
_entity.id
_entity.type
_entity.pdbx_description
1 polymer ?
#
loop_
_entity_poly.entity_id
_entity_poly.type
_entity_poly.pdbx_seq_one_letter_code
_entity_poly.pdbx_strand_id
1 'polypeptide(L)'
;YHAIRDSNLARIQGVIGGSKYWIKKQRAELIKVLVSMKVGAKSTIYRYLRRYWQRGQTPNALLPDYANCGGKGKPKTRGEKRLGRPKEHGSYDSSQSTPEMESVMETAIKYTIFSGKYTVDKKGKPKNVFRLEDAYLDFLARWCDGDVRKLENEKPSSDLFKAFFFHKFSPEARAKAKVGDKYFNANLRKLNSDVSANLVGPGYSYEIDATPFDAGLADEERFPLGRPTLYEVIDSDTSSCVGFLLTLTPPSYFNAMNAMTVAIRDKVELCREFGLEIEPSDWSMQGLPKAFFGDLGSDLRSKKITSVTVEHGSAMINSGASQPEKRGKGERSFGRVYAEISHLLPGLISQYLPKKHGGKYKPEDYTMLLDELNRIIARTVMVLNSK
;
A
#
# COMPACT_ATOMS: atom_id res chain seq x y z
N TYR A 1 10.78 -29.27 4.51
CA TYR A 1 11.65 -30.17 5.29
C TYR A 1 11.76 -31.54 4.62
N HIS A 2 10.66 -32.17 4.18
CA HIS A 2 10.66 -33.49 3.54
C HIS A 2 11.45 -33.51 2.24
N ALA A 3 11.33 -32.53 1.37
CA ALA A 3 12.11 -32.44 0.14
C ALA A 3 13.64 -32.42 0.38
N ILE A 4 14.08 -31.72 1.46
CA ILE A 4 15.49 -31.70 1.85
C ILE A 4 15.93 -33.07 2.39
N ARG A 5 15.09 -33.72 3.20
CA ARG A 5 15.31 -35.09 3.68
C ARG A 5 15.50 -36.06 2.51
N ASP A 6 14.60 -36.02 1.55
CA ASP A 6 14.58 -36.94 0.43
C ASP A 6 15.78 -36.71 -0.50
N SER A 7 16.15 -35.44 -0.73
CA SER A 7 17.39 -35.09 -1.43
C SER A 7 18.65 -35.60 -0.72
N ASN A 8 18.69 -35.49 0.62
CA ASN A 8 19.82 -35.99 1.41
C ASN A 8 19.86 -37.51 1.42
N LEU A 9 18.72 -38.20 1.44
CA LEU A 9 18.60 -39.64 1.35
C LEU A 9 19.09 -40.16 0.00
N ALA A 10 18.66 -39.55 -1.09
CA ALA A 10 19.08 -39.91 -2.44
C ALA A 10 20.62 -39.90 -2.60
N ARG A 11 21.31 -38.98 -1.90
CA ARG A 11 22.80 -38.87 -1.93
C ARG A 11 23.51 -40.05 -1.28
N ILE A 12 22.88 -40.77 -0.38
CA ILE A 12 23.49 -41.90 0.32
C ILE A 12 22.84 -43.25 -0.02
N GLN A 13 21.76 -43.24 -0.79
CA GLN A 13 20.97 -44.44 -1.11
C GLN A 13 21.81 -45.50 -1.84
N GLY A 14 22.71 -45.09 -2.74
CA GLY A 14 23.61 -46.00 -3.41
C GLY A 14 24.64 -46.66 -2.48
N VAL A 15 24.84 -46.15 -1.27
CA VAL A 15 25.70 -46.75 -0.25
C VAL A 15 24.91 -47.67 0.65
N ILE A 16 23.78 -47.18 1.20
CA ILE A 16 22.96 -47.91 2.19
C ILE A 16 22.23 -49.12 1.59
N GLY A 17 21.94 -49.12 0.29
CA GLY A 17 21.36 -50.26 -0.44
C GLY A 17 22.36 -51.41 -0.72
N GLY A 18 23.61 -51.21 -0.50
CA GLY A 18 24.66 -52.25 -0.71
C GLY A 18 24.74 -53.24 0.44
N SER A 19 24.88 -54.56 0.14
CA SER A 19 24.88 -55.62 1.14
C SER A 19 26.03 -55.60 2.16
N LYS A 20 27.06 -54.80 1.91
CA LYS A 20 28.29 -54.74 2.75
C LYS A 20 28.81 -53.35 3.03
N TYR A 21 27.93 -52.35 3.10
CA TYR A 21 28.31 -50.95 3.29
C TYR A 21 28.91 -50.63 4.68
N TRP A 22 28.75 -51.50 5.67
CA TRP A 22 29.41 -51.39 6.98
C TRP A 22 30.93 -51.67 6.88
N ILE A 23 31.42 -52.44 5.88
CA ILE A 23 32.82 -52.72 5.70
C ILE A 23 33.53 -51.46 5.13
N LYS A 24 34.50 -50.95 5.87
CA LYS A 24 35.18 -49.67 5.55
C LYS A 24 35.71 -49.61 4.11
N LYS A 25 36.38 -50.67 3.61
CA LYS A 25 36.96 -50.73 2.28
C LYS A 25 35.92 -50.68 1.18
N GLN A 26 34.86 -51.50 1.29
CA GLN A 26 33.77 -51.54 0.30
C GLN A 26 32.94 -50.27 0.29
N ARG A 27 32.62 -49.70 1.47
CA ARG A 27 31.97 -48.40 1.57
C ARG A 27 32.76 -47.30 0.90
N ALA A 28 34.12 -47.32 1.04
CA ALA A 28 34.98 -46.30 0.40
C ALA A 28 34.93 -46.39 -1.14
N GLU A 29 34.84 -47.61 -1.69
CA GLU A 29 34.68 -47.84 -3.12
C GLU A 29 33.32 -47.34 -3.63
N LEU A 30 32.20 -47.68 -2.95
CA LEU A 30 30.88 -47.16 -3.30
C LEU A 30 30.83 -45.63 -3.28
N ILE A 31 31.43 -45.02 -2.30
CA ILE A 31 31.52 -43.55 -2.20
C ILE A 31 32.36 -42.95 -3.35
N LYS A 32 33.45 -43.57 -3.78
CA LYS A 32 34.20 -43.15 -4.96
C LYS A 32 33.34 -43.13 -6.22
N VAL A 33 32.51 -44.16 -6.41
CA VAL A 33 31.57 -44.24 -7.53
C VAL A 33 30.54 -43.11 -7.46
N LEU A 34 29.95 -42.83 -6.30
CA LEU A 34 28.97 -41.75 -6.15
C LEU A 34 29.61 -40.35 -6.39
N VAL A 35 30.86 -40.16 -5.99
CA VAL A 35 31.61 -38.93 -6.27
C VAL A 35 31.90 -38.76 -7.77
N SER A 36 32.29 -39.86 -8.49
CA SER A 36 32.46 -39.80 -9.93
C SER A 36 31.18 -39.51 -10.70
N MET A 37 30.02 -39.99 -10.19
CA MET A 37 28.69 -39.67 -10.69
C MET A 37 28.19 -38.27 -10.32
N LYS A 38 29.02 -37.44 -9.67
CA LYS A 38 28.68 -36.08 -9.20
C LYS A 38 27.45 -36.00 -8.25
N VAL A 39 27.11 -37.07 -7.54
CA VAL A 39 26.02 -37.10 -6.56
C VAL A 39 26.31 -36.19 -5.35
N GLY A 40 27.58 -36.01 -5.02
CA GLY A 40 28.01 -35.10 -3.96
C GLY A 40 29.50 -35.24 -3.62
N ALA A 41 29.99 -34.26 -2.85
CA ALA A 41 31.39 -34.33 -2.36
C ALA A 41 31.51 -35.47 -1.32
N LYS A 42 32.68 -36.13 -1.29
CA LYS A 42 33.03 -37.22 -0.37
C LYS A 42 32.70 -36.87 1.10
N SER A 43 33.07 -35.68 1.54
CA SER A 43 32.79 -35.19 2.91
C SER A 43 31.30 -35.08 3.22
N THR A 44 30.50 -34.65 2.25
CA THR A 44 29.05 -34.50 2.36
C THR A 44 28.38 -35.87 2.49
N ILE A 45 28.75 -36.85 1.65
CA ILE A 45 28.23 -38.20 1.70
C ILE A 45 28.55 -38.85 3.05
N TYR A 46 29.80 -38.75 3.55
CA TYR A 46 30.15 -39.26 4.88
C TYR A 46 29.44 -38.56 6.02
N ARG A 47 29.14 -37.26 5.90
CA ARG A 47 28.39 -36.50 6.89
C ARG A 47 26.94 -37.05 7.01
N TYR A 48 26.28 -37.29 5.88
CA TYR A 48 24.93 -37.85 5.87
C TYR A 48 24.88 -39.30 6.30
N LEU A 49 25.86 -40.13 5.93
CA LEU A 49 25.97 -41.52 6.42
C LEU A 49 26.12 -41.59 7.95
N ARG A 50 27.02 -40.76 8.52
CA ARG A 50 27.17 -40.66 9.98
C ARG A 50 25.87 -40.26 10.66
N ARG A 51 25.19 -39.24 10.12
CA ARG A 51 23.92 -38.78 10.65
C ARG A 51 22.85 -39.87 10.57
N TYR A 52 22.78 -40.57 9.45
CA TYR A 52 21.85 -41.68 9.25
C TYR A 52 22.06 -42.78 10.29
N TRP A 53 23.29 -43.22 10.51
CA TRP A 53 23.60 -44.23 11.50
C TRP A 53 23.36 -43.80 12.94
N GLN A 54 23.75 -42.60 13.29
CA GLN A 54 23.61 -42.05 14.64
C GLN A 54 22.17 -41.81 15.05
N ARG A 55 21.24 -41.70 14.12
CA ARG A 55 19.84 -41.31 14.36
C ARG A 55 18.84 -42.40 13.99
N GLY A 56 19.24 -43.67 14.09
CA GLY A 56 18.32 -44.79 13.99
C GLY A 56 18.04 -45.31 12.58
N GLN A 57 18.87 -44.95 11.60
CA GLN A 57 18.85 -45.52 10.24
C GLN A 57 17.48 -45.43 9.52
N THR A 58 16.75 -44.36 9.77
CA THR A 58 15.47 -44.06 9.11
C THR A 58 15.65 -42.85 8.19
N PRO A 59 14.82 -42.67 7.15
CA PRO A 59 14.83 -41.48 6.34
C PRO A 59 14.77 -40.19 7.17
N ASN A 60 14.00 -40.16 8.25
CA ASN A 60 13.85 -39.01 9.14
C ASN A 60 15.12 -38.64 9.90
N ALA A 61 16.12 -39.53 9.97
CA ALA A 61 17.45 -39.18 10.47
C ALA A 61 18.13 -38.05 9.70
N LEU A 62 17.72 -37.84 8.47
CA LEU A 62 18.28 -36.81 7.56
C LEU A 62 17.47 -35.52 7.51
N LEU A 63 16.45 -35.37 8.33
CA LEU A 63 15.71 -34.13 8.51
C LEU A 63 16.65 -33.02 9.00
N PRO A 64 16.54 -31.78 8.52
CA PRO A 64 17.32 -30.64 9.02
C PRO A 64 17.03 -30.35 10.49
N ASP A 65 18.08 -30.05 11.27
CA ASP A 65 17.98 -29.70 12.70
C ASP A 65 17.68 -28.22 12.93
N TYR A 66 16.74 -27.67 12.20
CA TYR A 66 16.43 -26.24 12.35
C TYR A 66 15.87 -25.87 13.73
N ALA A 67 15.30 -26.82 14.46
CA ALA A 67 14.88 -26.60 15.85
C ALA A 67 16.08 -26.22 16.77
N ASN A 68 17.27 -26.71 16.45
CA ASN A 68 18.50 -26.44 17.20
C ASN A 68 19.32 -25.29 16.59
N CYS A 69 18.89 -24.73 15.46
CA CYS A 69 19.50 -23.52 14.89
C CYS A 69 19.05 -22.33 15.72
N GLY A 70 19.99 -21.65 16.37
CA GLY A 70 19.74 -20.55 17.30
C GLY A 70 18.76 -19.50 16.79
N GLY A 71 18.16 -18.76 17.69
CA GLY A 71 17.04 -17.83 17.45
C GLY A 71 17.32 -16.78 16.40
N LYS A 72 16.94 -17.07 15.14
CA LYS A 72 17.04 -16.10 14.04
C LYS A 72 16.18 -14.88 14.37
N GLY A 73 16.83 -13.71 14.44
CA GLY A 73 16.16 -12.45 14.76
C GLY A 73 15.93 -12.19 16.27
N LYS A 74 16.32 -13.12 17.16
CA LYS A 74 16.29 -12.84 18.60
C LYS A 74 17.58 -12.16 19.05
N PRO A 75 17.54 -11.14 19.90
CA PRO A 75 18.74 -10.56 20.47
C PRO A 75 19.48 -11.64 21.27
N LYS A 76 20.80 -11.69 21.10
CA LYS A 76 21.62 -12.57 21.91
C LYS A 76 21.77 -11.96 23.30
N THR A 77 21.24 -12.63 24.30
CA THR A 77 21.48 -12.26 25.71
C THR A 77 22.93 -12.51 26.10
N ARG A 78 23.48 -11.63 26.92
CA ARG A 78 24.84 -11.75 27.46
C ARG A 78 24.89 -12.99 28.35
N GLY A 79 25.75 -13.95 27.99
CA GLY A 79 26.21 -15.02 28.89
C GLY A 79 27.57 -14.70 29.45
N GLU A 80 28.21 -15.65 30.13
CA GLU A 80 29.58 -15.52 30.66
C GLU A 80 30.62 -15.29 29.56
N LYS A 81 30.32 -15.74 28.34
CA LYS A 81 31.21 -15.55 27.19
C LYS A 81 30.88 -14.28 26.44
N ARG A 82 31.92 -13.51 26.16
CA ARG A 82 31.87 -12.30 25.33
C ARG A 82 31.28 -12.59 23.94
N LEU A 83 30.40 -11.74 23.45
CA LEU A 83 29.86 -11.81 22.09
C LEU A 83 30.76 -11.11 21.10
N GLY A 84 30.97 -11.73 19.93
CA GLY A 84 31.75 -11.16 18.83
C GLY A 84 33.24 -11.48 18.89
N ARG A 85 34.00 -10.94 17.92
CA ARG A 85 35.47 -11.08 17.85
C ARG A 85 36.09 -10.18 18.92
N PRO A 86 37.05 -10.69 19.76
CA PRO A 86 37.79 -9.86 20.68
C PRO A 86 38.48 -8.71 19.95
N LYS A 87 38.49 -7.51 20.53
CA LYS A 87 39.31 -6.42 20.01
C LYS A 87 40.78 -6.72 20.24
N GLU A 88 41.60 -6.33 19.31
CA GLU A 88 43.07 -6.53 19.38
C GLU A 88 43.70 -5.56 20.38
N HIS A 89 43.07 -4.39 20.56
CA HIS A 89 43.48 -3.35 21.51
C HIS A 89 42.29 -2.74 22.25
N GLY A 90 42.45 -2.39 23.51
CA GLY A 90 41.44 -1.74 24.37
C GLY A 90 40.62 -2.72 25.21
N SER A 91 40.22 -2.23 26.39
CA SER A 91 39.48 -3.00 27.41
C SER A 91 37.94 -2.90 27.27
N TYR A 92 37.43 -1.88 26.55
CA TYR A 92 36.00 -1.61 26.46
C TYR A 92 35.28 -2.58 25.50
N ASP A 93 34.21 -3.19 25.98
CA ASP A 93 33.36 -4.06 25.17
C ASP A 93 32.30 -3.26 24.43
N SER A 94 32.65 -2.77 23.23
CA SER A 94 31.74 -2.02 22.37
C SER A 94 30.68 -2.89 21.66
N SER A 95 30.62 -4.18 21.96
CA SER A 95 29.73 -5.14 21.29
C SER A 95 28.36 -5.27 21.94
N GLN A 96 28.18 -4.68 23.12
CA GLN A 96 26.94 -4.78 23.89
C GLN A 96 26.51 -3.42 24.40
N SER A 97 25.18 -3.19 24.36
CA SER A 97 24.55 -2.02 24.98
C SER A 97 24.16 -2.31 26.42
N THR A 98 24.27 -1.29 27.28
CA THR A 98 23.64 -1.29 28.61
C THR A 98 22.24 -0.67 28.50
N PRO A 99 21.33 -0.94 29.44
CA PRO A 99 20.01 -0.30 29.46
C PRO A 99 20.06 1.24 29.45
N GLU A 100 21.05 1.81 30.14
CA GLU A 100 21.28 3.26 30.17
C GLU A 100 21.70 3.77 28.78
N MET A 101 22.65 3.11 28.14
CA MET A 101 23.07 3.41 26.78
C MET A 101 21.91 3.31 25.78
N GLU A 102 21.07 2.29 25.88
CA GLU A 102 19.88 2.14 25.04
C GLU A 102 18.86 3.27 25.22
N SER A 103 18.70 3.77 26.43
CA SER A 103 17.85 4.94 26.71
C SER A 103 18.37 6.19 26.01
N VAL A 104 19.70 6.43 26.07
CA VAL A 104 20.33 7.56 25.38
C VAL A 104 20.25 7.39 23.84
N MET A 105 20.46 6.17 23.32
CA MET A 105 20.29 5.87 21.90
C MET A 105 18.86 6.17 21.44
N GLU A 106 17.86 5.74 22.18
CA GLU A 106 16.45 5.98 21.86
C GLU A 106 16.12 7.48 21.85
N THR A 107 16.65 8.23 22.81
CA THR A 107 16.49 9.67 22.88
C THR A 107 17.10 10.38 21.67
N ALA A 108 18.33 10.03 21.31
CA ALA A 108 19.01 10.58 20.14
C ALA A 108 18.25 10.28 18.83
N ILE A 109 17.75 9.06 18.68
CA ILE A 109 16.97 8.65 17.52
C ILE A 109 15.65 9.42 17.45
N LYS A 110 14.95 9.59 18.58
CA LYS A 110 13.69 10.36 18.62
C LYS A 110 13.92 11.82 18.26
N TYR A 111 14.99 12.42 18.78
CA TYR A 111 15.33 13.82 18.51
C TYR A 111 15.74 14.10 17.07
N THR A 112 16.33 13.12 16.38
CA THR A 112 16.80 13.24 15.00
C THR A 112 15.84 12.58 14.02
N ILE A 113 15.89 11.26 13.89
CA ILE A 113 15.18 10.48 12.87
C ILE A 113 13.64 10.63 12.97
N PHE A 114 13.11 10.69 14.20
CA PHE A 114 11.67 10.85 14.43
C PHE A 114 11.26 12.30 14.74
N SER A 115 12.12 13.28 14.46
CA SER A 115 11.83 14.72 14.67
C SER A 115 10.73 15.29 13.78
N GLY A 116 10.32 14.58 12.74
CA GLY A 116 9.32 15.06 11.79
C GLY A 116 9.84 16.14 10.81
N LYS A 117 11.15 16.34 10.72
CA LYS A 117 11.76 17.33 9.81
C LYS A 117 12.08 16.70 8.47
N TYR A 118 11.50 17.23 7.39
CA TYR A 118 11.65 16.72 6.03
C TYR A 118 12.09 17.82 5.07
N THR A 119 12.89 17.43 4.07
CA THR A 119 13.17 18.19 2.85
C THR A 119 12.52 17.48 1.67
N VAL A 120 12.44 18.15 0.53
CA VAL A 120 11.88 17.58 -0.69
C VAL A 120 13.00 17.37 -1.69
N ASP A 121 13.10 16.18 -2.29
CA ASP A 121 14.07 15.89 -3.32
C ASP A 121 13.68 16.51 -4.68
N LYS A 122 14.55 16.40 -5.68
CA LYS A 122 14.32 16.95 -7.04
C LYS A 122 13.08 16.35 -7.72
N LYS A 123 12.55 15.24 -7.24
CA LYS A 123 11.36 14.56 -7.77
C LYS A 123 10.09 14.84 -6.93
N GLY A 124 10.15 15.78 -5.99
CA GLY A 124 9.02 16.11 -5.11
C GLY A 124 8.79 15.11 -3.96
N LYS A 125 9.68 14.13 -3.75
CA LYS A 125 9.55 13.13 -2.69
C LYS A 125 10.10 13.67 -1.37
N PRO A 126 9.35 13.59 -0.27
CA PRO A 126 9.86 13.98 1.04
C PRO A 126 10.98 13.02 1.49
N LYS A 127 12.00 13.60 2.10
CA LYS A 127 13.15 12.90 2.66
C LYS A 127 13.48 13.48 4.03
N ASN A 128 13.72 12.62 5.02
CA ASN A 128 14.15 13.09 6.34
C ASN A 128 15.44 13.91 6.23
N VAL A 129 15.52 15.00 6.97
CA VAL A 129 16.71 15.87 7.04
C VAL A 129 17.88 15.13 7.65
N PHE A 130 17.62 14.32 8.67
CA PHE A 130 18.65 13.60 9.41
C PHE A 130 18.87 12.21 8.84
N ARG A 131 20.14 11.80 8.78
CA ARG A 131 20.59 10.44 8.46
C ARG A 131 20.86 9.68 9.75
N LEU A 132 21.02 8.37 9.65
CA LEU A 132 21.32 7.53 10.82
C LEU A 132 22.69 7.85 11.42
N GLU A 133 23.61 8.34 10.61
CA GLU A 133 24.91 8.84 11.04
C GLU A 133 24.78 10.08 11.94
N ASP A 134 23.86 10.99 11.62
CA ASP A 134 23.61 12.19 12.41
C ASP A 134 23.01 11.83 13.78
N ALA A 135 22.12 10.82 13.81
CA ALA A 135 21.59 10.27 15.05
C ALA A 135 22.67 9.59 15.91
N TYR A 136 23.62 8.92 15.27
CA TYR A 136 24.74 8.32 16.00
C TYR A 136 25.68 9.37 16.58
N LEU A 137 25.93 10.47 15.89
CA LEU A 137 26.72 11.59 16.42
C LEU A 137 26.01 12.28 17.60
N ASP A 138 24.70 12.52 17.50
CA ASP A 138 23.91 13.05 18.61
C ASP A 138 23.92 12.10 19.83
N PHE A 139 23.82 10.80 19.59
CA PHE A 139 23.98 9.80 20.64
C PHE A 139 25.34 9.88 21.32
N LEU A 140 26.44 9.94 20.55
CA LEU A 140 27.78 10.05 21.12
C LEU A 140 27.96 11.33 21.95
N ALA A 141 27.45 12.47 21.47
CA ALA A 141 27.50 13.73 22.20
C ALA A 141 26.79 13.62 23.54
N ARG A 142 25.61 13.04 23.59
CA ARG A 142 24.84 12.83 24.85
C ARG A 142 25.48 11.78 25.76
N TRP A 143 26.01 10.70 25.20
CA TRP A 143 26.62 9.61 25.95
C TRP A 143 27.90 10.06 26.67
N CYS A 144 28.71 10.86 25.99
CA CYS A 144 29.95 11.34 26.51
C CYS A 144 29.80 12.57 27.45
N ASP A 145 28.69 13.28 27.39
CA ASP A 145 28.38 14.49 28.18
C ASP A 145 29.54 15.51 28.17
N GLY A 146 30.18 15.67 26.98
CA GLY A 146 31.34 16.55 26.82
C GLY A 146 32.69 15.98 27.29
N ASP A 147 32.73 14.77 27.85
CA ASP A 147 33.99 14.13 28.27
C ASP A 147 34.67 13.39 27.09
N VAL A 148 35.74 14.01 26.57
CA VAL A 148 36.54 13.46 25.47
C VAL A 148 37.23 12.13 25.86
N ARG A 149 37.62 11.96 27.13
CA ARG A 149 38.26 10.73 27.62
C ARG A 149 37.29 9.55 27.57
N LYS A 150 36.01 9.79 27.86
CA LYS A 150 34.95 8.79 27.75
C LYS A 150 34.75 8.40 26.31
N LEU A 151 34.83 9.35 25.37
CA LEU A 151 34.76 9.07 23.93
C LEU A 151 35.91 8.19 23.44
N GLU A 152 37.13 8.42 23.90
CA GLU A 152 38.32 7.63 23.51
C GLU A 152 38.28 6.21 24.07
N ASN A 153 37.89 6.06 25.33
CA ASN A 153 37.96 4.79 26.06
C ASN A 153 36.68 3.91 25.91
N GLU A 154 35.51 4.52 25.78
CA GLU A 154 34.22 3.86 25.86
C GLU A 154 33.33 4.10 24.64
N LYS A 155 33.92 4.41 23.48
CA LYS A 155 33.16 4.69 22.26
C LYS A 155 32.36 3.47 21.79
N PRO A 156 31.03 3.50 21.88
CA PRO A 156 30.19 2.46 21.31
C PRO A 156 30.33 2.43 19.78
N SER A 157 30.27 1.26 19.18
CA SER A 157 30.41 1.16 17.73
C SER A 157 29.14 1.65 17.00
N SER A 158 29.32 2.21 15.81
CA SER A 158 28.19 2.58 14.94
C SER A 158 27.34 1.37 14.56
N ASP A 159 27.94 0.19 14.49
CA ASP A 159 27.21 -1.05 14.16
C ASP A 159 26.30 -1.49 15.32
N LEU A 160 26.73 -1.28 16.57
CA LEU A 160 25.88 -1.49 17.75
C LEU A 160 24.67 -0.56 17.72
N PHE A 161 24.89 0.72 17.42
CA PHE A 161 23.81 1.70 17.30
C PHE A 161 22.84 1.36 16.17
N LYS A 162 23.35 0.98 15.00
CA LYS A 162 22.53 0.51 13.87
C LYS A 162 21.75 -0.74 14.22
N ALA A 163 22.35 -1.72 14.87
CA ALA A 163 21.69 -2.93 15.31
C ALA A 163 20.54 -2.62 16.29
N PHE A 164 20.77 -1.72 17.26
CA PHE A 164 19.73 -1.23 18.17
C PHE A 164 18.59 -0.57 17.41
N PHE A 165 18.87 0.36 16.48
CA PHE A 165 17.86 1.04 15.68
C PHE A 165 17.00 0.05 14.87
N PHE A 166 17.62 -0.90 14.18
CA PHE A 166 16.91 -1.88 13.36
C PHE A 166 16.11 -2.88 14.18
N HIS A 167 16.53 -3.16 15.41
CA HIS A 167 15.84 -4.08 16.30
C HIS A 167 14.69 -3.39 17.05
N LYS A 168 14.92 -2.19 17.58
CA LYS A 168 13.95 -1.46 18.40
C LYS A 168 12.76 -0.94 17.60
N PHE A 169 13.00 -0.43 16.39
CA PHE A 169 11.96 0.21 15.58
C PHE A 169 11.50 -0.70 14.43
N SER A 170 10.19 -0.85 14.29
CA SER A 170 9.58 -1.66 13.23
C SER A 170 9.94 -1.13 11.83
N PRO A 171 9.95 -2.00 10.79
CA PRO A 171 10.17 -1.56 9.41
C PRO A 171 9.21 -0.45 8.97
N GLU A 172 7.97 -0.50 9.43
CA GLU A 172 6.96 0.51 9.13
C GLU A 172 7.30 1.86 9.79
N ALA A 173 7.63 1.86 11.09
CA ALA A 173 8.02 3.09 11.80
C ALA A 173 9.25 3.74 11.14
N ARG A 174 10.24 2.95 10.75
CA ARG A 174 11.43 3.42 10.04
C ARG A 174 11.12 4.00 8.66
N ALA A 175 10.19 3.37 7.94
CA ALA A 175 9.75 3.88 6.63
C ALA A 175 8.99 5.19 6.77
N LYS A 176 8.08 5.31 7.75
CA LYS A 176 7.38 6.56 8.08
C LYS A 176 8.35 7.67 8.45
N ALA A 177 9.31 7.38 9.32
CA ALA A 177 10.34 8.34 9.71
C ALA A 177 11.17 8.84 8.51
N LYS A 178 11.37 8.01 7.48
CA LYS A 178 12.17 8.37 6.30
C LYS A 178 11.45 9.34 5.35
N VAL A 179 10.14 9.22 5.17
CA VAL A 179 9.38 9.94 4.14
C VAL A 179 8.17 10.71 4.68
N GLY A 180 7.87 10.62 5.97
CA GLY A 180 6.69 11.21 6.60
C GLY A 180 5.44 10.35 6.46
N ASP A 181 4.53 10.48 7.42
CA ASP A 181 3.30 9.68 7.49
C ASP A 181 2.40 9.90 6.28
N LYS A 182 2.24 11.15 5.83
CA LYS A 182 1.39 11.47 4.67
C LYS A 182 1.85 10.75 3.40
N TYR A 183 3.14 10.84 3.08
CA TYR A 183 3.69 10.19 1.89
C TYR A 183 3.71 8.67 2.04
N PHE A 184 4.03 8.16 3.23
CA PHE A 184 4.01 6.73 3.51
C PHE A 184 2.61 6.14 3.30
N ASN A 185 1.58 6.76 3.87
CA ASN A 185 0.21 6.29 3.77
C ASN A 185 -0.32 6.32 2.33
N ALA A 186 0.08 7.34 1.56
CA ALA A 186 -0.35 7.47 0.16
C ALA A 186 0.39 6.52 -0.80
N ASN A 187 1.67 6.17 -0.54
CA ASN A 187 2.52 5.54 -1.56
C ASN A 187 3.20 4.24 -1.14
N LEU A 188 3.40 4.00 0.17
CA LEU A 188 4.24 2.91 0.66
C LEU A 188 3.52 1.95 1.61
N ARG A 189 2.32 2.29 2.05
CA ARG A 189 1.52 1.43 2.92
C ARG A 189 1.20 0.12 2.20
N LYS A 190 1.34 -1.00 2.90
CA LYS A 190 0.88 -2.29 2.38
C LYS A 190 -0.65 -2.27 2.28
N LEU A 191 -1.15 -2.59 1.11
CA LEU A 191 -2.58 -2.80 0.89
C LEU A 191 -2.90 -4.23 1.34
N ASN A 192 -3.61 -4.36 2.45
CA ASN A 192 -3.93 -5.67 3.04
C ASN A 192 -5.35 -6.13 2.70
N SER A 193 -6.14 -5.31 1.99
CA SER A 193 -7.51 -5.65 1.62
C SER A 193 -7.78 -5.30 0.16
N ASP A 194 -8.47 -6.19 -0.51
CA ASP A 194 -9.15 -5.91 -1.75
C ASP A 194 -10.46 -5.19 -1.42
N VAL A 195 -10.74 -4.08 -2.09
CA VAL A 195 -12.04 -3.37 -1.97
C VAL A 195 -13.18 -4.32 -2.31
N SER A 196 -12.93 -5.28 -3.19
CA SER A 196 -13.88 -6.29 -3.63
C SER A 196 -14.17 -7.37 -2.58
N ALA A 197 -13.30 -7.57 -1.59
CA ALA A 197 -13.43 -8.68 -0.64
C ALA A 197 -14.65 -8.55 0.32
N ASN A 198 -15.23 -7.36 0.45
CA ASN A 198 -16.36 -7.09 1.34
C ASN A 198 -17.62 -6.67 0.56
N LEU A 199 -17.67 -6.91 -0.75
CA LEU A 199 -18.86 -6.60 -1.54
C LEU A 199 -19.94 -7.64 -1.26
N VAL A 200 -21.15 -7.16 -0.99
CA VAL A 200 -22.31 -8.00 -0.63
C VAL A 200 -23.19 -8.28 -1.85
N GLY A 201 -23.09 -7.43 -2.86
CA GLY A 201 -23.86 -7.52 -4.10
C GLY A 201 -24.30 -6.15 -4.62
N PRO A 202 -24.87 -6.12 -5.84
CA PRO A 202 -25.37 -4.90 -6.47
C PRO A 202 -26.40 -4.19 -5.59
N GLY A 203 -26.33 -2.86 -5.54
CA GLY A 203 -27.27 -2.04 -4.77
C GLY A 203 -27.02 -2.01 -3.26
N TYR A 204 -26.03 -2.76 -2.75
CA TYR A 204 -25.73 -2.75 -1.32
C TYR A 204 -25.02 -1.48 -0.88
N SER A 205 -24.05 -1.00 -1.66
CA SER A 205 -23.28 0.19 -1.33
C SER A 205 -22.97 1.02 -2.55
N TYR A 206 -23.06 2.34 -2.40
CA TYR A 206 -22.74 3.29 -3.46
C TYR A 206 -21.56 4.17 -3.06
N GLU A 207 -20.68 4.44 -4.01
CA GLU A 207 -19.60 5.42 -3.88
C GLU A 207 -20.06 6.73 -4.50
N ILE A 208 -19.89 7.85 -3.78
CA ILE A 208 -20.18 9.20 -4.28
C ILE A 208 -18.90 10.01 -4.32
N ASP A 209 -18.63 10.64 -5.45
CA ASP A 209 -17.49 11.52 -5.65
C ASP A 209 -17.86 12.72 -6.52
N ALA A 210 -17.09 13.80 -6.43
CA ALA A 210 -17.33 15.05 -7.13
C ALA A 210 -16.05 15.53 -7.82
N THR A 211 -16.18 15.93 -9.09
CA THR A 211 -15.07 16.47 -9.85
C THR A 211 -15.51 17.67 -10.68
N PRO A 212 -14.68 18.71 -10.83
CA PRO A 212 -14.91 19.73 -11.85
C PRO A 212 -14.89 19.10 -13.24
N PHE A 213 -15.97 19.24 -13.99
CA PHE A 213 -16.06 18.70 -15.33
C PHE A 213 -15.29 19.57 -16.33
N ASP A 214 -14.49 18.97 -17.21
CA ASP A 214 -13.59 19.71 -18.10
C ASP A 214 -14.27 20.24 -19.39
N ALA A 215 -15.49 20.74 -19.28
CA ALA A 215 -16.15 21.47 -20.32
C ALA A 215 -16.79 22.76 -19.76
N GLY A 216 -16.80 23.81 -20.53
CA GLY A 216 -17.46 25.07 -20.18
C GLY A 216 -18.90 25.09 -20.66
N LEU A 217 -19.79 25.63 -19.82
CA LEU A 217 -21.19 25.82 -20.13
C LEU A 217 -21.51 27.27 -20.45
N ALA A 218 -22.53 27.47 -21.26
CA ALA A 218 -23.15 28.75 -21.56
C ALA A 218 -24.63 28.76 -21.22
N ASP A 219 -25.22 29.95 -21.11
CA ASP A 219 -26.66 30.13 -21.01
C ASP A 219 -27.34 30.05 -22.40
N GLU A 220 -28.67 30.30 -22.42
CA GLU A 220 -29.46 30.29 -23.66
C GLU A 220 -29.03 31.36 -24.63
N GLU A 221 -28.53 32.51 -24.12
CA GLU A 221 -27.97 33.63 -24.93
C GLU A 221 -26.50 33.40 -25.32
N ARG A 222 -25.94 32.24 -24.95
CA ARG A 222 -24.53 31.87 -25.20
C ARG A 222 -23.51 32.68 -24.41
N PHE A 223 -23.90 33.28 -23.26
CA PHE A 223 -22.93 33.84 -22.34
C PHE A 223 -22.28 32.71 -21.51
N PRO A 224 -20.95 32.79 -21.29
CA PRO A 224 -20.24 31.74 -20.55
C PRO A 224 -20.60 31.72 -19.08
N LEU A 225 -21.10 30.60 -18.60
CA LEU A 225 -21.45 30.34 -17.19
C LEU A 225 -20.28 29.75 -16.38
N GLY A 226 -19.34 29.11 -17.04
CA GLY A 226 -18.19 28.46 -16.38
C GLY A 226 -18.22 26.94 -16.43
N ARG A 227 -17.41 26.33 -15.56
CA ARG A 227 -17.28 24.86 -15.47
C ARG A 227 -18.26 24.30 -14.46
N PRO A 228 -19.06 23.28 -14.83
CA PRO A 228 -19.89 22.59 -13.86
C PRO A 228 -19.06 21.64 -12.98
N THR A 229 -19.58 21.32 -11.82
CA THR A 229 -19.16 20.19 -10.99
C THR A 229 -20.03 18.99 -11.33
N LEU A 230 -19.42 17.87 -11.65
CA LEU A 230 -20.08 16.58 -11.83
C LEU A 230 -19.95 15.77 -10.51
N TYR A 231 -21.07 15.45 -9.92
CA TYR A 231 -21.19 14.41 -8.91
C TYR A 231 -21.57 13.11 -9.61
N GLU A 232 -20.90 12.02 -9.31
CA GLU A 232 -21.22 10.69 -9.82
C GLU A 232 -21.45 9.74 -8.62
N VAL A 233 -22.50 8.94 -8.72
CA VAL A 233 -22.82 7.90 -7.75
C VAL A 233 -22.71 6.55 -8.42
N ILE A 234 -21.85 5.69 -7.90
CA ILE A 234 -21.46 4.42 -8.53
C ILE A 234 -21.77 3.29 -7.57
N ASP A 235 -22.31 2.21 -8.08
CA ASP A 235 -22.45 0.97 -7.31
C ASP A 235 -21.06 0.35 -7.06
N SER A 236 -20.78 0.06 -5.79
CA SER A 236 -19.46 -0.46 -5.40
C SER A 236 -19.19 -1.87 -5.92
N ASP A 237 -20.23 -2.65 -6.22
CA ASP A 237 -20.08 -4.02 -6.70
C ASP A 237 -19.90 -4.06 -8.22
N THR A 238 -20.85 -3.55 -8.96
CA THR A 238 -20.85 -3.59 -10.43
C THR A 238 -19.99 -2.54 -11.09
N SER A 239 -19.65 -1.46 -10.37
CA SER A 239 -19.02 -0.25 -10.92
C SER A 239 -19.89 0.48 -11.97
N SER A 240 -21.19 0.22 -11.97
CA SER A 240 -22.17 0.91 -12.80
C SER A 240 -22.53 2.27 -12.21
N CYS A 241 -22.74 3.27 -13.03
CA CYS A 241 -23.23 4.57 -12.59
C CYS A 241 -24.73 4.48 -12.23
N VAL A 242 -25.04 4.76 -10.99
CA VAL A 242 -26.41 4.73 -10.44
C VAL A 242 -27.07 6.09 -10.57
N GLY A 243 -26.30 7.17 -10.63
CA GLY A 243 -26.79 8.50 -10.82
C GLY A 243 -25.68 9.53 -10.96
N PHE A 244 -26.02 10.66 -11.54
CA PHE A 244 -25.10 11.79 -11.63
C PHE A 244 -25.87 13.12 -11.45
N LEU A 245 -25.15 14.15 -11.00
CA LEU A 245 -25.66 15.51 -10.90
C LEU A 245 -24.63 16.49 -11.46
N LEU A 246 -25.04 17.30 -12.42
CA LEU A 246 -24.28 18.46 -12.88
C LEU A 246 -24.78 19.72 -12.19
N THR A 247 -23.86 20.52 -11.65
CA THR A 247 -24.21 21.79 -11.00
C THR A 247 -23.14 22.84 -11.25
N LEU A 248 -23.56 24.08 -11.41
CA LEU A 248 -22.68 25.25 -11.48
C LEU A 248 -22.33 25.81 -10.09
N THR A 249 -23.01 25.34 -9.06
CA THR A 249 -22.72 25.76 -7.68
C THR A 249 -21.49 25.04 -7.13
N PRO A 250 -20.72 25.68 -6.26
CA PRO A 250 -19.57 25.03 -5.63
C PRO A 250 -19.96 23.74 -4.87
N PRO A 251 -19.02 22.81 -4.68
CA PRO A 251 -19.26 21.61 -3.90
C PRO A 251 -19.83 21.93 -2.51
N SER A 252 -20.95 21.29 -2.17
CA SER A 252 -21.68 21.51 -0.93
C SER A 252 -22.41 20.24 -0.49
N TYR A 253 -22.76 20.17 0.81
CA TYR A 253 -23.56 19.05 1.33
C TYR A 253 -24.93 18.94 0.62
N PHE A 254 -25.49 20.06 0.20
CA PHE A 254 -26.76 20.11 -0.53
C PHE A 254 -26.65 19.43 -1.89
N ASN A 255 -25.61 19.73 -2.65
CA ASN A 255 -25.34 19.09 -3.93
C ASN A 255 -25.07 17.59 -3.79
N ALA A 256 -24.34 17.20 -2.74
CA ALA A 256 -24.11 15.79 -2.46
C ALA A 256 -25.41 15.03 -2.14
N MET A 257 -26.31 15.64 -1.34
CA MET A 257 -27.63 15.06 -1.07
C MET A 257 -28.50 14.98 -2.33
N ASN A 258 -28.45 16.00 -3.19
CA ASN A 258 -29.16 15.96 -4.48
C ASN A 258 -28.63 14.82 -5.36
N ALA A 259 -27.30 14.62 -5.43
CA ALA A 259 -26.73 13.51 -6.17
C ALA A 259 -27.16 12.14 -5.61
N MET A 260 -27.21 12.00 -4.28
CA MET A 260 -27.74 10.79 -3.62
C MET A 260 -29.22 10.58 -3.97
N THR A 261 -30.02 11.65 -3.98
CA THR A 261 -31.43 11.60 -4.37
C THR A 261 -31.61 11.14 -5.81
N VAL A 262 -30.79 11.67 -6.73
CA VAL A 262 -30.77 11.24 -8.15
C VAL A 262 -30.44 9.75 -8.28
N ALA A 263 -29.54 9.23 -7.46
CA ALA A 263 -29.20 7.81 -7.47
C ALA A 263 -30.36 6.90 -7.02
N ILE A 264 -31.22 7.40 -6.12
CA ILE A 264 -32.36 6.64 -5.58
C ILE A 264 -33.58 6.68 -6.50
N ARG A 265 -33.75 7.79 -7.25
CA ARG A 265 -34.94 8.05 -8.09
C ARG A 265 -35.08 7.04 -9.23
N ASP A 266 -36.32 6.90 -9.69
CA ASP A 266 -36.67 6.21 -10.93
C ASP A 266 -35.92 6.84 -12.12
N LYS A 267 -35.31 6.02 -12.97
CA LYS A 267 -34.47 6.49 -14.07
C LYS A 267 -35.27 6.91 -15.28
N VAL A 268 -36.46 6.35 -15.50
CA VAL A 268 -37.35 6.76 -16.57
C VAL A 268 -37.87 8.18 -16.32
N GLU A 269 -38.28 8.48 -15.07
CA GLU A 269 -38.67 9.82 -14.69
C GLU A 269 -37.52 10.82 -14.78
N LEU A 270 -36.36 10.45 -14.27
CA LEU A 270 -35.15 11.28 -14.33
C LEU A 270 -34.76 11.61 -15.78
N CYS A 271 -34.75 10.62 -16.66
CA CYS A 271 -34.38 10.80 -18.06
C CYS A 271 -35.43 11.65 -18.81
N ARG A 272 -36.69 11.55 -18.44
CA ARG A 272 -37.75 12.41 -19.00
C ARG A 272 -37.50 13.90 -18.68
N GLU A 273 -37.00 14.22 -17.49
CA GLU A 273 -36.56 15.59 -17.16
C GLU A 273 -35.42 16.08 -18.05
N PHE A 274 -34.55 15.18 -18.51
CA PHE A 274 -33.51 15.50 -19.48
C PHE A 274 -34.01 15.50 -20.95
N GLY A 275 -35.28 15.27 -21.19
CA GLY A 275 -35.85 15.14 -22.52
C GLY A 275 -35.47 13.85 -23.22
N LEU A 276 -35.22 12.78 -22.48
CA LEU A 276 -34.96 11.45 -23.00
C LEU A 276 -36.04 10.47 -22.63
N GLU A 277 -36.53 9.71 -23.63
CA GLU A 277 -37.42 8.57 -23.41
C GLU A 277 -36.60 7.31 -23.39
N ILE A 278 -36.68 6.52 -22.33
CA ILE A 278 -35.94 5.28 -22.10
C ILE A 278 -36.87 4.20 -21.57
N GLU A 279 -36.49 2.94 -21.78
CA GLU A 279 -37.13 1.80 -21.11
C GLU A 279 -36.47 1.55 -19.73
N PRO A 280 -37.18 0.96 -18.76
CA PRO A 280 -36.59 0.63 -17.44
C PRO A 280 -35.35 -0.24 -17.50
N SER A 281 -35.20 -1.03 -18.55
CA SER A 281 -34.02 -1.90 -18.81
C SER A 281 -32.77 -1.13 -19.22
N ASP A 282 -32.93 0.08 -19.79
CA ASP A 282 -31.79 0.85 -20.33
C ASP A 282 -30.91 1.42 -19.20
N TRP A 283 -31.54 1.72 -18.04
CA TRP A 283 -30.82 2.14 -16.83
C TRP A 283 -31.53 1.56 -15.60
N SER A 284 -31.28 0.30 -15.29
CA SER A 284 -31.99 -0.45 -14.26
C SER A 284 -31.52 -0.18 -12.82
N MET A 285 -30.35 0.44 -12.63
CA MET A 285 -29.76 0.68 -11.31
C MET A 285 -30.44 1.86 -10.61
N GLN A 286 -31.17 1.59 -9.51
CA GLN A 286 -31.84 2.60 -8.68
C GLN A 286 -32.11 2.06 -7.28
N GLY A 287 -32.50 2.95 -6.36
CA GLY A 287 -32.92 2.58 -5.01
C GLY A 287 -31.93 2.97 -3.93
N LEU A 288 -32.36 2.87 -2.68
CA LEU A 288 -31.59 3.29 -1.51
C LEU A 288 -30.60 2.18 -1.12
N PRO A 289 -29.28 2.43 -1.12
CA PRO A 289 -28.29 1.46 -0.68
C PRO A 289 -28.28 1.34 0.84
N LYS A 290 -27.65 0.28 1.38
CA LYS A 290 -27.38 0.16 2.83
C LYS A 290 -26.29 1.11 3.30
N ALA A 291 -25.38 1.53 2.41
CA ALA A 291 -24.33 2.49 2.73
C ALA A 291 -23.94 3.34 1.54
N PHE A 292 -23.64 4.61 1.81
CA PHE A 292 -22.92 5.50 0.90
C PHE A 292 -21.49 5.65 1.37
N PHE A 293 -20.54 5.52 0.45
CA PHE A 293 -19.14 5.80 0.67
C PHE A 293 -18.76 7.12 0.01
N GLY A 294 -18.13 8.01 0.77
CA GLY A 294 -17.69 9.30 0.24
C GLY A 294 -16.28 9.66 0.66
N ASP A 295 -15.68 10.63 -0.04
CA ASP A 295 -14.44 11.24 0.41
C ASP A 295 -14.70 12.14 1.64
N LEU A 296 -13.60 12.42 2.34
CA LEU A 296 -13.53 13.41 3.42
C LEU A 296 -13.63 14.87 2.91
N GLY A 297 -14.22 15.12 1.76
CA GLY A 297 -14.56 16.46 1.30
C GLY A 297 -15.44 17.18 2.32
N SER A 298 -15.35 18.49 2.39
CA SER A 298 -16.14 19.31 3.33
C SER A 298 -17.64 19.12 3.14
N ASP A 299 -18.06 18.82 1.93
CA ASP A 299 -19.43 18.55 1.52
C ASP A 299 -20.00 17.25 2.10
N LEU A 300 -19.22 16.17 2.12
CA LEU A 300 -19.64 14.86 2.61
C LEU A 300 -19.37 14.63 4.11
N ARG A 301 -18.59 15.48 4.76
CA ARG A 301 -18.36 15.44 6.23
C ARG A 301 -19.50 16.00 7.07
N SER A 302 -20.51 16.55 6.45
CA SER A 302 -21.60 17.20 7.17
C SER A 302 -22.34 16.20 8.07
N LYS A 303 -22.48 16.55 9.35
CA LYS A 303 -23.32 15.78 10.30
C LYS A 303 -24.76 15.67 9.81
N LYS A 304 -25.23 16.64 9.00
CA LYS A 304 -26.58 16.63 8.42
C LYS A 304 -26.76 15.49 7.42
N ILE A 305 -25.78 15.21 6.55
CA ILE A 305 -25.84 14.06 5.63
C ILE A 305 -25.94 12.76 6.44
N THR A 306 -25.06 12.59 7.44
CA THR A 306 -25.06 11.39 8.26
C THR A 306 -26.40 11.19 8.99
N SER A 307 -27.01 12.25 9.54
CA SER A 307 -28.31 12.11 10.24
C SER A 307 -29.41 11.72 9.28
N VAL A 308 -29.50 12.37 8.11
CA VAL A 308 -30.52 12.07 7.10
C VAL A 308 -30.38 10.66 6.54
N THR A 309 -29.17 10.22 6.22
CA THR A 309 -28.97 8.85 5.72
C THR A 309 -29.33 7.79 6.74
N VAL A 310 -29.00 8.00 8.02
CA VAL A 310 -29.35 7.07 9.11
C VAL A 310 -30.88 7.05 9.33
N GLU A 311 -31.55 8.19 9.29
CA GLU A 311 -33.01 8.27 9.42
C GLU A 311 -33.75 7.46 8.34
N HIS A 312 -33.21 7.40 7.13
CA HIS A 312 -33.72 6.58 6.03
C HIS A 312 -33.17 5.14 5.99
N GLY A 313 -32.46 4.70 7.02
CA GLY A 313 -31.93 3.31 7.12
C GLY A 313 -30.72 2.99 6.28
N SER A 314 -29.99 4.02 5.84
CA SER A 314 -28.70 3.92 5.17
C SER A 314 -27.59 4.45 6.06
N ALA A 315 -26.34 4.05 5.81
CA ALA A 315 -25.17 4.55 6.52
C ALA A 315 -24.34 5.47 5.61
N MET A 316 -23.76 6.53 6.18
CA MET A 316 -22.74 7.32 5.51
C MET A 316 -21.37 6.95 6.05
N ILE A 317 -20.53 6.37 5.22
CA ILE A 317 -19.18 5.91 5.56
C ILE A 317 -18.15 6.78 4.85
N ASN A 318 -17.40 7.55 5.62
CA ASN A 318 -16.34 8.37 5.07
C ASN A 318 -15.03 7.59 4.99
N SER A 319 -14.38 7.58 3.83
CA SER A 319 -13.04 7.02 3.68
C SER A 319 -12.03 7.85 4.48
N GLY A 320 -11.10 7.18 5.19
CA GLY A 320 -10.04 7.86 5.92
C GLY A 320 -9.15 8.72 5.00
N ALA A 321 -8.58 9.78 5.55
CA ALA A 321 -7.65 10.64 4.81
C ALA A 321 -6.46 9.82 4.26
N SER A 322 -6.07 10.11 3.01
CA SER A 322 -4.93 9.47 2.33
C SER A 322 -5.05 7.94 2.14
N GLN A 323 -6.25 7.46 1.82
CA GLN A 323 -6.51 6.06 1.45
C GLN A 323 -7.01 5.96 0.00
N PRO A 324 -6.18 6.25 -1.00
CA PRO A 324 -6.59 6.28 -2.41
C PRO A 324 -7.11 4.93 -2.93
N GLU A 325 -6.68 3.83 -2.33
CA GLU A 325 -7.12 2.49 -2.69
C GLU A 325 -8.62 2.24 -2.48
N LYS A 326 -9.27 3.01 -1.62
CA LYS A 326 -10.71 2.91 -1.38
C LYS A 326 -11.56 3.72 -2.37
N ARG A 327 -10.93 4.47 -3.27
CA ARG A 327 -11.56 5.39 -4.24
C ARG A 327 -11.39 4.99 -5.69
N GLY A 328 -10.70 3.89 -5.95
CA GLY A 328 -10.27 3.54 -7.28
C GLY A 328 -11.40 3.29 -8.30
N LYS A 329 -12.66 3.14 -7.84
CA LYS A 329 -13.81 2.94 -8.72
C LYS A 329 -14.38 4.28 -9.19
N GLY A 330 -14.56 5.27 -8.30
CA GLY A 330 -15.04 6.61 -8.63
C GLY A 330 -14.13 7.32 -9.64
N GLU A 331 -12.83 7.40 -9.33
CA GLU A 331 -11.86 8.03 -10.24
C GLU A 331 -11.82 7.38 -11.64
N ARG A 332 -11.98 6.06 -11.73
CA ARG A 332 -12.05 5.34 -13.00
C ARG A 332 -13.34 5.61 -13.77
N SER A 333 -14.46 5.80 -13.07
CA SER A 333 -15.75 6.06 -13.69
C SER A 333 -15.78 7.42 -14.36
N PHE A 334 -15.35 8.48 -13.68
CA PHE A 334 -15.16 9.80 -14.30
C PHE A 334 -14.30 9.71 -15.55
N GLY A 335 -13.18 8.97 -15.48
CA GLY A 335 -12.29 8.76 -16.61
C GLY A 335 -12.97 8.07 -17.79
N ARG A 336 -13.85 7.09 -17.53
CA ARG A 336 -14.61 6.38 -18.60
C ARG A 336 -15.64 7.29 -19.24
N VAL A 337 -16.46 7.98 -18.45
CA VAL A 337 -17.45 8.94 -18.98
C VAL A 337 -16.75 10.00 -19.83
N TYR A 338 -15.68 10.59 -19.28
CA TYR A 338 -14.91 11.62 -20.00
C TYR A 338 -14.28 11.12 -21.29
N ALA A 339 -13.69 9.92 -21.30
CA ALA A 339 -13.06 9.35 -22.47
C ALA A 339 -14.05 9.09 -23.62
N GLU A 340 -15.29 8.69 -23.29
CA GLU A 340 -16.33 8.44 -24.31
C GLU A 340 -16.88 9.72 -24.94
N ILE A 341 -16.92 10.84 -24.21
CA ILE A 341 -17.59 12.06 -24.70
C ILE A 341 -16.65 13.20 -25.03
N SER A 342 -15.42 13.18 -24.55
CA SER A 342 -14.49 14.33 -24.69
C SER A 342 -14.26 14.79 -26.13
N HIS A 343 -14.25 13.85 -27.08
CA HIS A 343 -14.06 14.15 -28.48
C HIS A 343 -15.31 14.75 -29.17
N LEU A 344 -16.47 14.71 -28.50
CA LEU A 344 -17.74 15.22 -29.00
C LEU A 344 -18.11 16.60 -28.43
N LEU A 345 -17.44 17.02 -27.36
CA LEU A 345 -17.82 18.21 -26.61
C LEU A 345 -17.15 19.47 -27.17
N PRO A 346 -17.91 20.49 -27.61
CA PRO A 346 -17.37 21.81 -27.88
C PRO A 346 -16.92 22.48 -26.55
N GLY A 347 -15.90 23.31 -26.60
CA GLY A 347 -15.41 24.04 -25.41
C GLY A 347 -14.71 23.16 -24.38
N LEU A 348 -14.14 22.02 -24.81
CA LEU A 348 -13.41 21.12 -23.97
C LEU A 348 -12.14 21.76 -23.42
N ILE A 349 -11.95 21.73 -22.11
CA ILE A 349 -10.75 22.19 -21.43
C ILE A 349 -9.76 21.02 -21.37
N SER A 350 -9.02 20.82 -22.47
CA SER A 350 -8.09 19.69 -22.55
C SER A 350 -6.88 19.90 -21.64
N GLN A 351 -6.72 19.04 -20.62
CA GLN A 351 -5.47 18.93 -19.86
C GLN A 351 -4.30 18.39 -20.70
N TYR A 352 -4.60 17.82 -21.87
CA TYR A 352 -3.64 17.18 -22.78
C TYR A 352 -3.12 18.08 -23.90
N LEU A 353 -3.66 19.28 -24.07
CA LEU A 353 -3.02 20.26 -24.94
C LEU A 353 -1.72 20.71 -24.28
N PRO A 354 -0.56 20.47 -24.91
CA PRO A 354 0.70 20.82 -24.30
C PRO A 354 0.72 22.31 -23.96
N LYS A 355 1.17 22.65 -22.76
CA LYS A 355 1.34 24.04 -22.25
C LYS A 355 2.14 24.96 -23.19
N LYS A 356 2.72 24.45 -24.28
CA LYS A 356 3.48 25.17 -25.31
C LYS A 356 2.66 26.18 -26.12
N HIS A 357 1.34 26.12 -26.13
CA HIS A 357 0.51 27.06 -26.88
C HIS A 357 -0.39 27.92 -26.01
N GLY A 358 -0.07 28.10 -24.72
CA GLY A 358 -0.79 29.04 -23.87
C GLY A 358 -2.30 28.71 -23.81
N GLY A 359 -2.67 27.44 -23.75
CA GLY A 359 -4.06 26.97 -23.67
C GLY A 359 -4.74 27.60 -22.47
N LYS A 360 -5.06 28.85 -22.59
CA LYS A 360 -5.93 29.55 -21.66
C LYS A 360 -7.35 29.12 -21.99
N TYR A 361 -8.04 28.77 -20.95
CA TYR A 361 -9.46 28.80 -20.80
C TYR A 361 -10.03 29.95 -21.64
N LYS A 362 -10.72 29.63 -22.72
CA LYS A 362 -11.37 30.62 -23.58
C LYS A 362 -12.88 30.52 -23.35
N PRO A 363 -13.46 31.42 -22.53
CA PRO A 363 -14.90 31.46 -22.32
C PRO A 363 -15.69 31.57 -23.61
N GLU A 364 -15.07 32.15 -24.64
CA GLU A 364 -15.64 32.36 -25.98
C GLU A 364 -16.01 31.00 -26.68
N ASP A 365 -15.33 29.90 -26.30
CA ASP A 365 -15.58 28.57 -26.87
C ASP A 365 -16.74 27.84 -26.19
N TYR A 366 -17.36 28.42 -25.16
CA TYR A 366 -18.46 27.78 -24.41
C TYR A 366 -19.77 27.95 -25.15
N THR A 367 -20.28 26.89 -25.67
CA THR A 367 -21.53 26.89 -26.43
C THR A 367 -22.55 25.87 -25.96
N MET A 368 -22.18 25.02 -25.00
CA MET A 368 -23.04 23.94 -24.53
C MET A 368 -23.93 24.39 -23.39
N LEU A 369 -25.21 24.04 -23.46
CA LEU A 369 -26.17 24.23 -22.37
C LEU A 369 -26.07 23.11 -21.34
N LEU A 370 -26.50 23.40 -20.10
CA LEU A 370 -26.52 22.39 -19.03
C LEU A 370 -27.40 21.17 -19.39
N ASP A 371 -28.57 21.41 -20.00
CA ASP A 371 -29.50 20.35 -20.40
C ASP A 371 -28.95 19.49 -21.54
N GLU A 372 -28.20 20.09 -22.48
CA GLU A 372 -27.51 19.36 -23.53
C GLU A 372 -26.48 18.42 -22.94
N LEU A 373 -25.68 18.90 -21.98
CA LEU A 373 -24.67 18.09 -21.31
C LEU A 373 -25.28 16.98 -20.46
N ASN A 374 -26.39 17.26 -19.74
CA ASN A 374 -27.14 16.23 -19.00
C ASN A 374 -27.59 15.09 -19.92
N ARG A 375 -28.14 15.42 -21.10
CA ARG A 375 -28.57 14.41 -22.10
C ARG A 375 -27.41 13.59 -22.60
N ILE A 376 -26.27 14.20 -22.90
CA ILE A 376 -25.07 13.51 -23.39
C ILE A 376 -24.55 12.56 -22.32
N ILE A 377 -24.40 13.00 -21.08
CA ILE A 377 -23.90 12.17 -19.98
C ILE A 377 -24.88 11.02 -19.70
N ALA A 378 -26.19 11.28 -19.65
CA ALA A 378 -27.18 10.21 -19.41
C ALA A 378 -27.09 9.09 -20.48
N ARG A 379 -27.00 9.44 -21.76
CA ARG A 379 -26.81 8.46 -22.84
C ARG A 379 -25.50 7.70 -22.69
N THR A 380 -24.42 8.41 -22.35
CA THR A 380 -23.10 7.80 -22.14
C THR A 380 -23.11 6.81 -20.98
N VAL A 381 -23.75 7.16 -19.88
CA VAL A 381 -23.92 6.30 -18.70
C VAL A 381 -24.67 5.02 -19.06
N MET A 382 -25.78 5.11 -19.80
CA MET A 382 -26.52 3.94 -20.28
C MET A 382 -25.65 3.01 -21.12
N VAL A 383 -24.89 3.56 -22.07
CA VAL A 383 -23.93 2.77 -22.90
C VAL A 383 -22.84 2.14 -22.04
N LEU A 384 -22.31 2.85 -21.05
CA LEU A 384 -21.26 2.30 -20.18
C LEU A 384 -21.78 1.23 -19.21
N ASN A 385 -23.02 1.37 -18.73
CA ASN A 385 -23.67 0.40 -17.86
C ASN A 385 -24.09 -0.88 -18.61
N SER A 386 -24.24 -0.84 -19.94
CA SER A 386 -24.59 -2.00 -20.76
C SER A 386 -23.37 -2.84 -21.17
N LYS A 387 -22.16 -2.33 -20.99
CA LYS A 387 -20.88 -3.04 -21.26
C LYS A 387 -20.45 -3.87 -20.06
#